data_f39a534edcdcb7de81bbb65c7f8e83ee
#
_entry.id   f39a534edcdcb7de81bbb65c7f8e83ee
#
_cell.length_a   1.000
_cell.length_b   1.000
_cell.length_c   1.000
_cell.angle_alpha   90.00
_cell.angle_beta   90.00
_cell.angle_gamma   90.00
#
_symmetry.space_group_name_H-M   'P 1'
#
loop_
_entity.id
_entity.type
_entity.pdbx_description
1 polymer ?
#
loop_
_entity_poly.entity_id
_entity_poly.type
_entity_poly.pdbx_seq_one_letter_code
_entity_poly.pdbx_strand_id
1 'polypeptide(L)'
;MEEWIQLCDYEKTGRRFQLAERNELKALVEKIKDMVNQLVDEGRFSIKRLQDLYQGREDEDFSIYKIWEEYRQNKKDEDSVGSARVGRDVMNRFIKDNGDKVAFSNIDHDFVMKWRKKLEDEELTSSYIGLLMRTFRTIVNIAIDRGLIKGNTKEMFKNTGYNLMESRKGYFVGPAVWKQLYDFWKKGEAKDENGKELFIPKEKDAIFRDLGLLLFMYLGNGQNLADILRLEYDDWYFATEGKQMRFHRHKTKGRNKNGSEVIFPITPEIQKILDRHASKPKLGQRVFPIMSKFITAEQEMWVVQRYNKYIRNHMKKVTKLLDIKAPLTPTWARHSFATNLTSTGNVPDRYIQGGMGHSDNGDITSKYIGPYPLKKMLEYNAYLLNVIDEDDNKEVNAADKKGELLELLKSMSEEERAALMEEASK
;
A
#
# COMPACT_ATOMS: atom_id res chain seq x y z
N MET A 1 52.41 2.11 20.85
CA MET A 1 52.99 3.45 21.15
C MET A 1 54.42 3.30 21.72
N GLU A 2 54.69 2.41 22.67
CA GLU A 2 56.01 2.16 23.22
C GLU A 2 57.03 1.69 22.15
N GLU A 3 56.65 0.77 21.29
CA GLU A 3 57.46 0.30 20.15
C GLU A 3 57.81 1.42 19.16
N TRP A 4 56.88 2.32 18.91
CA TRP A 4 57.09 3.49 18.06
C TRP A 4 58.14 4.46 18.70
N ILE A 5 58.05 4.67 20.01
CA ILE A 5 59.02 5.48 20.75
C ILE A 5 60.41 4.87 20.69
N GLN A 6 60.51 3.52 20.84
CA GLN A 6 61.77 2.79 20.72
C GLN A 6 62.40 2.88 19.32
N LEU A 7 61.55 2.85 18.27
CA LEU A 7 61.99 3.00 16.88
C LEU A 7 62.45 4.43 16.54
N CYS A 8 61.79 5.44 17.13
CA CYS A 8 62.25 6.83 17.04
C CYS A 8 63.60 7.04 17.76
N ASP A 9 63.86 6.36 18.87
CA ASP A 9 65.13 6.40 19.57
C ASP A 9 66.26 5.74 18.78
N TYR A 10 65.98 4.78 17.87
CA TYR A 10 66.98 4.23 16.98
C TYR A 10 67.59 5.29 16.06
N GLU A 11 66.88 6.25 15.58
CA GLU A 11 67.47 7.34 14.77
C GLU A 11 68.55 8.13 15.54
N LYS A 12 68.37 8.22 16.87
CA LYS A 12 69.34 8.88 17.77
C LYS A 12 70.44 8.03 18.20
N THR A 13 70.25 6.67 18.35
CA THR A 13 71.19 5.75 18.98
C THR A 13 71.91 4.84 18.00
N GLY A 14 71.49 4.70 16.72
CA GLY A 14 72.17 3.90 15.69
C GLY A 14 72.11 2.37 15.88
N ARG A 15 71.26 1.81 16.69
CA ARG A 15 71.17 0.38 17.01
C ARG A 15 70.62 -0.46 15.85
N ARG A 16 71.44 -1.35 15.27
CA ARG A 16 71.10 -2.12 14.07
C ARG A 16 70.01 -3.16 14.25
N PHE A 17 69.73 -3.69 15.43
CA PHE A 17 68.71 -4.73 15.64
C PHE A 17 67.31 -4.19 15.58
N GLN A 18 67.09 -2.89 15.61
CA GLN A 18 65.78 -2.24 15.45
C GLN A 18 65.46 -1.83 13.98
N LEU A 19 66.37 -2.03 13.06
CA LEU A 19 66.25 -1.60 11.67
C LEU A 19 65.17 -2.37 10.89
N ALA A 20 65.05 -3.69 11.14
CA ALA A 20 64.04 -4.51 10.50
C ALA A 20 62.62 -4.06 10.93
N GLU A 21 62.37 -3.94 12.23
CA GLU A 21 61.10 -3.49 12.81
C GLU A 21 60.72 -2.07 12.34
N ARG A 22 61.72 -1.19 12.25
CA ARG A 22 61.51 0.16 11.71
C ARG A 22 61.10 0.14 10.24
N ASN A 23 61.72 -0.71 9.42
CA ASN A 23 61.39 -0.83 8.00
C ASN A 23 59.99 -1.42 7.83
N GLU A 24 59.60 -2.41 8.65
CA GLU A 24 58.24 -2.96 8.67
C GLU A 24 57.18 -1.91 9.04
N LEU A 25 57.44 -1.11 10.08
CA LEU A 25 56.56 -0.01 10.47
C LEU A 25 56.47 1.08 9.40
N LYS A 26 57.56 1.44 8.75
CA LYS A 26 57.52 2.38 7.61
C LYS A 26 56.70 1.83 6.45
N ALA A 27 56.89 0.57 6.09
CA ALA A 27 56.08 -0.07 5.05
C ALA A 27 54.58 -0.12 5.42
N LEU A 28 54.25 -0.37 6.69
CA LEU A 28 52.89 -0.36 7.18
C LEU A 28 52.28 1.03 7.10
N VAL A 29 53.03 2.07 7.51
CA VAL A 29 52.54 3.46 7.42
C VAL A 29 52.29 3.88 5.98
N GLU A 30 53.20 3.55 5.04
CA GLU A 30 52.97 3.83 3.61
C GLU A 30 51.75 3.08 3.07
N LYS A 31 51.60 1.80 3.41
CA LYS A 31 50.43 1.00 3.04
C LYS A 31 49.14 1.65 3.54
N ILE A 32 49.11 2.12 4.80
CA ILE A 32 47.93 2.79 5.36
C ILE A 32 47.67 4.14 4.65
N LYS A 33 48.74 4.91 4.34
CA LYS A 33 48.59 6.17 3.57
C LYS A 33 47.99 5.93 2.18
N ASP A 34 48.50 4.91 1.47
CA ASP A 34 47.96 4.56 0.15
C ASP A 34 46.47 4.18 0.23
N MET A 35 46.07 3.39 1.24
CA MET A 35 44.69 3.05 1.50
C MET A 35 43.84 4.29 1.82
N VAL A 36 44.36 5.23 2.63
CA VAL A 36 43.69 6.50 2.93
C VAL A 36 43.50 7.33 1.68
N ASN A 37 44.58 7.50 0.89
CA ASN A 37 44.53 8.26 -0.37
C ASN A 37 43.54 7.63 -1.34
N GLN A 38 43.54 6.32 -1.54
CA GLN A 38 42.58 5.61 -2.33
C GLN A 38 41.14 5.90 -1.88
N LEU A 39 40.86 5.75 -0.59
CA LEU A 39 39.50 6.01 -0.04
C LEU A 39 39.07 7.48 -0.14
N VAL A 40 40.04 8.42 -0.05
CA VAL A 40 39.77 9.87 -0.21
C VAL A 40 39.50 10.19 -1.67
N ASP A 41 40.29 9.68 -2.62
CA ASP A 41 40.11 9.90 -4.05
C ASP A 41 38.77 9.31 -4.55
N GLU A 42 38.44 8.12 -4.05
CA GLU A 42 37.14 7.49 -4.29
C GLU A 42 35.97 8.18 -3.54
N GLY A 43 36.29 9.10 -2.62
CA GLY A 43 35.33 9.78 -1.78
C GLY A 43 34.60 8.93 -0.76
N ARG A 44 35.24 7.85 -0.36
CA ARG A 44 34.68 6.82 0.53
C ARG A 44 35.36 6.78 1.90
N PHE A 45 36.17 7.76 2.25
CA PHE A 45 36.97 7.72 3.47
C PHE A 45 36.08 7.71 4.73
N SER A 46 36.23 6.66 5.53
CA SER A 46 35.80 6.61 6.94
C SER A 46 36.78 5.72 7.71
N ILE A 47 36.89 5.91 9.01
CA ILE A 47 37.76 5.07 9.87
C ILE A 47 37.39 3.59 9.77
N LYS A 48 36.08 3.29 9.75
CA LYS A 48 35.57 1.93 9.60
C LYS A 48 35.99 1.31 8.26
N ARG A 49 35.88 2.05 7.17
CA ARG A 49 36.32 1.61 5.83
C ARG A 49 37.81 1.35 5.77
N LEU A 50 38.61 2.22 6.37
CA LEU A 50 40.04 2.02 6.45
C LEU A 50 40.38 0.74 7.24
N GLN A 51 39.69 0.48 8.35
CA GLN A 51 39.85 -0.75 9.12
C GLN A 51 39.49 -1.99 8.31
N ASP A 52 38.38 -1.95 7.57
CA ASP A 52 37.92 -3.07 6.75
C ASP A 52 38.91 -3.37 5.60
N LEU A 53 39.40 -2.32 4.90
CA LEU A 53 40.41 -2.44 3.86
C LEU A 53 41.72 -2.97 4.40
N TYR A 54 42.14 -2.49 5.57
CA TYR A 54 43.34 -2.95 6.24
C TYR A 54 43.26 -4.45 6.64
N GLN A 55 42.09 -4.92 7.03
CA GLN A 55 41.81 -6.30 7.40
C GLN A 55 41.59 -7.23 6.19
N GLY A 56 41.78 -6.71 4.96
CA GLY A 56 41.57 -7.49 3.74
C GLY A 56 40.13 -7.91 3.51
N ARG A 57 39.18 -7.23 4.15
CA ARG A 57 37.75 -7.39 3.86
C ARG A 57 37.50 -6.72 2.54
N GLU A 58 37.43 -7.52 1.48
CA GLU A 58 37.16 -7.05 0.11
C GLU A 58 35.85 -6.32 -0.01
N ASP A 59 35.67 -5.53 -1.09
CA ASP A 59 34.49 -4.75 -1.47
C ASP A 59 33.15 -5.56 -1.53
N GLU A 60 33.23 -6.90 -1.46
CA GLU A 60 32.04 -7.77 -1.40
C GLU A 60 31.14 -7.46 -0.17
N ASP A 61 31.75 -7.03 0.95
CA ASP A 61 31.00 -6.66 2.16
C ASP A 61 30.20 -5.35 2.02
N PHE A 62 30.47 -4.57 0.97
CA PHE A 62 29.85 -3.26 0.71
C PHE A 62 29.16 -3.20 -0.64
N SER A 63 28.76 -4.32 -1.21
CA SER A 63 27.97 -4.31 -2.44
C SER A 63 26.57 -3.74 -2.19
N ILE A 64 26.00 -3.09 -3.20
CA ILE A 64 24.62 -2.60 -3.12
C ILE A 64 23.62 -3.72 -2.83
N TYR A 65 23.94 -4.94 -3.22
CA TYR A 65 23.13 -6.14 -2.99
C TYR A 65 23.11 -6.54 -1.52
N LYS A 66 24.22 -6.36 -0.79
CA LYS A 66 24.26 -6.60 0.66
C LYS A 66 23.37 -5.62 1.41
N ILE A 67 23.43 -4.32 1.05
CA ILE A 67 22.53 -3.31 1.62
C ILE A 67 21.08 -3.67 1.33
N TRP A 68 20.82 -4.17 0.12
CA TRP A 68 19.48 -4.58 -0.28
C TRP A 68 18.98 -5.78 0.52
N GLU A 69 19.84 -6.76 0.75
CA GLU A 69 19.52 -7.94 1.55
C GLU A 69 19.30 -7.58 3.02
N GLU A 70 20.15 -6.72 3.60
CA GLU A 70 19.93 -6.18 4.95
C GLU A 70 18.62 -5.40 5.06
N TYR A 71 18.31 -4.57 4.08
CA TYR A 71 17.01 -3.89 4.02
C TYR A 71 15.84 -4.89 4.04
N ARG A 72 15.94 -5.95 3.26
CA ARG A 72 14.93 -7.02 3.22
C ARG A 72 14.78 -7.71 4.57
N GLN A 73 15.90 -8.04 5.20
CA GLN A 73 15.89 -8.70 6.50
C GLN A 73 15.26 -7.80 7.57
N ASN A 74 15.68 -6.54 7.63
CA ASN A 74 15.07 -5.55 8.54
C ASN A 74 13.54 -5.44 8.33
N LYS A 75 13.08 -5.47 7.06
CA LYS A 75 11.64 -5.46 6.77
C LYS A 75 10.91 -6.72 7.21
N LYS A 76 11.57 -7.88 7.25
CA LYS A 76 11.01 -9.11 7.83
C LYS A 76 10.93 -9.03 9.34
N ASP A 77 11.98 -8.53 9.98
CA ASP A 77 12.06 -8.37 11.43
C ASP A 77 11.01 -7.35 11.95
N GLU A 78 10.61 -6.40 11.10
CA GLU A 78 9.51 -5.45 11.35
C GLU A 78 8.12 -6.03 10.99
N ASP A 79 7.97 -7.32 10.74
CA ASP A 79 6.74 -7.97 10.23
C ASP A 79 6.19 -7.34 8.93
N SER A 80 7.02 -6.55 8.24
CA SER A 80 6.67 -5.91 6.95
C SER A 80 6.96 -6.82 5.76
N VAL A 81 6.49 -8.06 5.80
CA VAL A 81 6.77 -9.13 4.82
C VAL A 81 6.46 -8.72 3.38
N GLY A 82 5.39 -7.95 3.18
CA GLY A 82 5.04 -7.41 1.86
C GLY A 82 6.12 -6.49 1.29
N SER A 83 6.71 -5.61 2.11
CA SER A 83 7.81 -4.72 1.72
C SER A 83 9.11 -5.49 1.47
N ALA A 84 9.40 -6.50 2.31
CA ALA A 84 10.55 -7.39 2.12
C ALA A 84 10.47 -8.14 0.77
N ARG A 85 9.26 -8.62 0.41
CA ARG A 85 9.03 -9.27 -0.89
C ARG A 85 9.22 -8.32 -2.06
N VAL A 86 8.63 -7.12 -2.00
CA VAL A 86 8.84 -6.08 -3.03
C VAL A 86 10.33 -5.78 -3.16
N GLY A 87 11.05 -5.61 -2.05
CA GLY A 87 12.50 -5.42 -2.07
C GLY A 87 13.23 -6.52 -2.83
N ARG A 88 12.89 -7.81 -2.58
CA ARG A 88 13.47 -8.94 -3.31
C ARG A 88 13.14 -8.92 -4.81
N ASP A 89 11.88 -8.71 -5.15
CA ASP A 89 11.42 -8.76 -6.54
C ASP A 89 12.06 -7.62 -7.36
N VAL A 90 12.25 -6.44 -6.75
CA VAL A 90 12.94 -5.30 -7.37
C VAL A 90 14.46 -5.57 -7.46
N MET A 91 15.08 -6.15 -6.44
CA MET A 91 16.49 -6.57 -6.49
C MET A 91 16.75 -7.55 -7.64
N ASN A 92 15.94 -8.58 -7.75
CA ASN A 92 16.05 -9.56 -8.84
C ASN A 92 15.89 -8.91 -10.22
N ARG A 93 14.98 -7.95 -10.34
CA ARG A 93 14.82 -7.17 -11.57
C ARG A 93 16.05 -6.31 -11.84
N PHE A 94 16.60 -5.65 -10.83
CA PHE A 94 17.79 -4.82 -10.94
C PHE A 94 19.01 -5.64 -11.39
N ILE A 95 19.22 -6.83 -10.79
CA ILE A 95 20.28 -7.77 -11.18
C ILE A 95 20.14 -8.20 -12.64
N LYS A 96 18.91 -8.57 -13.05
CA LYS A 96 18.63 -8.95 -14.44
C LYS A 96 19.02 -7.86 -15.44
N ASP A 97 18.78 -6.61 -15.08
CA ASP A 97 18.95 -5.47 -15.99
C ASP A 97 20.38 -4.92 -15.99
N ASN A 98 21.08 -4.94 -14.87
CA ASN A 98 22.34 -4.23 -14.65
C ASN A 98 23.50 -5.17 -14.24
N GLY A 99 23.24 -6.47 -14.05
CA GLY A 99 24.21 -7.44 -13.58
C GLY A 99 24.31 -7.51 -12.06
N ASP A 100 25.13 -8.42 -11.56
CA ASP A 100 25.30 -8.71 -10.13
C ASP A 100 26.51 -7.99 -9.49
N LYS A 101 27.23 -7.17 -10.26
CA LYS A 101 28.46 -6.45 -9.84
C LYS A 101 28.37 -4.96 -10.17
N VAL A 102 27.40 -4.26 -9.58
CA VAL A 102 27.30 -2.80 -9.73
C VAL A 102 28.09 -2.13 -8.62
N ALA A 103 29.15 -1.42 -8.97
CA ALA A 103 29.97 -0.65 -8.03
C ALA A 103 29.20 0.62 -7.59
N PHE A 104 29.41 1.03 -6.34
CA PHE A 104 28.80 2.26 -5.81
C PHE A 104 29.20 3.52 -6.59
N SER A 105 30.44 3.58 -7.10
CA SER A 105 30.94 4.68 -7.93
C SER A 105 30.20 4.86 -9.25
N ASN A 106 29.53 3.81 -9.72
CA ASN A 106 28.78 3.84 -10.97
C ASN A 106 27.32 4.30 -10.79
N ILE A 107 26.87 4.49 -9.53
CA ILE A 107 25.49 4.86 -9.23
C ILE A 107 25.39 6.38 -9.13
N ASP A 108 25.08 6.98 -10.25
CA ASP A 108 24.81 8.41 -10.42
C ASP A 108 23.45 8.64 -11.12
N HIS A 109 23.16 9.89 -11.45
CA HIS A 109 21.94 10.25 -12.16
C HIS A 109 21.84 9.58 -13.54
N ASP A 110 22.94 9.53 -14.28
CA ASP A 110 22.98 8.97 -15.64
C ASP A 110 22.73 7.46 -15.62
N PHE A 111 23.30 6.75 -14.63
CA PHE A 111 23.01 5.33 -14.40
C PHE A 111 21.51 5.09 -14.15
N VAL A 112 20.90 5.88 -13.27
CA VAL A 112 19.48 5.73 -12.94
C VAL A 112 18.61 6.03 -14.17
N MET A 113 18.94 7.06 -14.94
CA MET A 113 18.23 7.41 -16.17
C MET A 113 18.37 6.35 -17.26
N LYS A 114 19.57 5.75 -17.44
CA LYS A 114 19.78 4.62 -18.36
C LYS A 114 18.92 3.43 -17.99
N TRP A 115 18.87 3.07 -16.70
CA TRP A 115 18.03 1.97 -16.26
C TRP A 115 16.54 2.28 -16.45
N ARG A 116 16.09 3.51 -16.13
CA ARG A 116 14.73 3.95 -16.41
C ARG A 116 14.37 3.81 -17.88
N LYS A 117 15.22 4.32 -18.78
CA LYS A 117 14.99 4.24 -20.23
C LYS A 117 14.82 2.79 -20.69
N LYS A 118 15.69 1.89 -20.24
CA LYS A 118 15.57 0.45 -20.52
C LYS A 118 14.20 -0.12 -20.11
N LEU A 119 13.65 0.30 -18.94
CA LEU A 119 12.35 -0.13 -18.47
C LEU A 119 11.20 0.46 -19.32
N GLU A 120 11.37 1.68 -19.83
CA GLU A 120 10.42 2.33 -20.74
C GLU A 120 10.43 1.66 -22.12
N ASP A 121 11.60 1.32 -22.64
CA ASP A 121 11.78 0.60 -23.92
C ASP A 121 11.14 -0.81 -23.89
N GLU A 122 10.97 -1.41 -22.70
CA GLU A 122 10.22 -2.66 -22.50
C GLU A 122 8.69 -2.42 -22.33
N GLU A 123 8.20 -1.21 -22.56
CA GLU A 123 6.78 -0.81 -22.45
C GLU A 123 6.15 -1.14 -21.08
N LEU A 124 6.95 -1.09 -20.00
CA LEU A 124 6.44 -1.31 -18.65
C LEU A 124 5.57 -0.15 -18.20
N THR A 125 4.54 -0.46 -17.39
CA THR A 125 3.63 0.58 -16.89
C THR A 125 4.36 1.60 -16.01
N SER A 126 3.96 2.87 -16.09
CA SER A 126 4.53 3.96 -15.29
C SER A 126 4.47 3.67 -13.78
N SER A 127 3.41 3.02 -13.32
CA SER A 127 3.28 2.61 -11.91
C SER A 127 4.33 1.56 -11.50
N TYR A 128 4.68 0.63 -12.40
CA TYR A 128 5.71 -0.38 -12.11
C TYR A 128 7.10 0.23 -12.15
N ILE A 129 7.40 1.06 -13.14
CA ILE A 129 8.67 1.84 -13.20
C ILE A 129 8.82 2.68 -11.93
N GLY A 130 7.76 3.40 -11.52
CA GLY A 130 7.75 4.15 -10.28
C GLY A 130 8.01 3.30 -9.03
N LEU A 131 7.51 2.06 -8.97
CA LEU A 131 7.80 1.13 -7.88
C LEU A 131 9.28 0.74 -7.85
N LEU A 132 9.86 0.38 -9.01
CA LEU A 132 11.28 0.02 -9.13
C LEU A 132 12.17 1.18 -8.69
N MET A 133 11.91 2.38 -9.21
CA MET A 133 12.68 3.60 -8.89
C MET A 133 12.57 3.99 -7.41
N ARG A 134 11.37 3.93 -6.80
CA ARG A 134 11.20 4.22 -5.37
C ARG A 134 11.94 3.25 -4.48
N THR A 135 11.89 1.96 -4.80
CA THR A 135 12.59 0.94 -4.01
C THR A 135 14.09 1.10 -4.14
N PHE A 136 14.61 1.29 -5.36
CA PHE A 136 16.03 1.53 -5.58
C PHE A 136 16.52 2.80 -4.89
N ARG A 137 15.74 3.89 -4.96
CA ARG A 137 16.04 5.14 -4.24
C ARG A 137 16.17 4.93 -2.73
N THR A 138 15.35 4.06 -2.14
CA THR A 138 15.45 3.72 -0.72
C THR A 138 16.79 3.04 -0.40
N ILE A 139 17.24 2.13 -1.25
CA ILE A 139 18.55 1.44 -1.07
C ILE A 139 19.71 2.42 -1.24
N VAL A 140 19.64 3.29 -2.24
CA VAL A 140 20.67 4.33 -2.46
C VAL A 140 20.72 5.32 -1.29
N ASN A 141 19.57 5.70 -0.69
CA ASN A 141 19.56 6.51 0.52
C ASN A 141 20.35 5.84 1.67
N ILE A 142 20.09 4.56 1.91
CA ILE A 142 20.80 3.80 2.96
C ILE A 142 22.31 3.78 2.67
N ALA A 143 22.70 3.64 1.40
CA ALA A 143 24.11 3.65 1.00
C ALA A 143 24.75 5.05 1.21
N ILE A 144 24.03 6.13 0.92
CA ILE A 144 24.49 7.51 1.17
C ILE A 144 24.61 7.76 2.68
N ASP A 145 23.61 7.37 3.47
CA ASP A 145 23.61 7.53 4.94
C ASP A 145 24.78 6.80 5.60
N ARG A 146 25.29 5.72 4.94
CA ARG A 146 26.47 4.97 5.36
C ARG A 146 27.78 5.52 4.78
N GLY A 147 27.75 6.59 3.99
CA GLY A 147 28.92 7.17 3.33
C GLY A 147 29.50 6.33 2.19
N LEU A 148 28.75 5.39 1.63
CA LEU A 148 29.19 4.50 0.54
C LEU A 148 28.97 5.12 -0.84
N ILE A 149 28.05 6.05 -0.96
CA ILE A 149 27.77 6.80 -2.19
C ILE A 149 27.83 8.30 -1.82
N LYS A 150 28.51 9.10 -2.62
CA LYS A 150 28.49 10.58 -2.49
C LYS A 150 27.27 11.18 -3.17
N GLY A 151 26.75 12.31 -2.63
CA GLY A 151 25.65 13.06 -3.20
C GLY A 151 24.33 12.89 -2.45
N ASN A 152 23.23 13.22 -3.10
CA ASN A 152 21.90 13.08 -2.53
C ASN A 152 20.92 12.47 -3.53
N THR A 153 19.98 11.69 -3.03
CA THR A 153 18.99 11.01 -3.89
C THR A 153 18.00 11.98 -4.55
N LYS A 154 17.86 13.21 -4.08
CA LYS A 154 16.97 14.20 -4.71
C LYS A 154 17.49 14.56 -6.10
N GLU A 155 18.80 14.70 -6.24
CA GLU A 155 19.46 14.96 -7.53
C GLU A 155 19.56 13.71 -8.39
N MET A 156 20.06 12.60 -7.79
CA MET A 156 20.22 11.33 -8.50
C MET A 156 18.92 10.80 -9.12
N PHE A 157 17.78 10.99 -8.43
CA PHE A 157 16.48 10.54 -8.89
C PHE A 157 15.60 11.66 -9.46
N LYS A 158 16.18 12.81 -9.80
CA LYS A 158 15.46 13.88 -10.48
C LYS A 158 14.96 13.38 -11.84
N ASN A 159 13.69 13.61 -12.14
CA ASN A 159 13.03 13.22 -13.40
C ASN A 159 13.05 11.71 -13.71
N THR A 160 13.34 10.84 -12.74
CA THR A 160 13.37 9.38 -12.92
C THR A 160 11.99 8.72 -12.81
N GLY A 161 10.93 9.48 -12.51
CA GLY A 161 9.58 8.94 -12.39
C GLY A 161 9.33 8.09 -11.14
N TYR A 162 10.19 8.19 -10.10
CA TYR A 162 9.99 7.44 -8.86
C TYR A 162 8.66 7.74 -8.17
N ASN A 163 8.04 8.87 -8.46
CA ASN A 163 6.73 9.30 -7.93
C ASN A 163 5.56 9.02 -8.88
N LEU A 164 5.80 8.42 -10.06
CA LEU A 164 4.74 8.10 -11.01
C LEU A 164 3.79 7.03 -10.44
N MET A 165 2.51 7.30 -10.53
CA MET A 165 1.42 6.39 -10.19
C MET A 165 0.28 6.61 -11.18
N GLU A 166 -0.21 5.52 -11.74
CA GLU A 166 -1.37 5.57 -12.63
C GLU A 166 -2.66 5.66 -11.83
N SER A 167 -3.60 6.43 -12.33
CA SER A 167 -4.95 6.50 -11.77
C SER A 167 -5.72 5.21 -12.09
N ARG A 168 -6.43 4.67 -11.09
CA ARG A 168 -7.30 3.49 -11.22
C ARG A 168 -8.78 3.86 -11.21
N LYS A 169 -9.12 5.05 -11.67
CA LYS A 169 -10.50 5.58 -11.62
C LYS A 169 -11.54 4.70 -12.31
N GLY A 170 -11.17 3.87 -13.27
CA GLY A 170 -12.08 2.98 -13.98
C GLY A 170 -12.36 1.62 -13.32
N TYR A 171 -11.78 1.31 -12.15
CA TYR A 171 -11.95 -0.01 -11.51
C TYR A 171 -13.16 -0.07 -10.58
N PHE A 172 -14.36 0.21 -11.11
CA PHE A 172 -15.60 0.13 -10.33
C PHE A 172 -16.77 -0.35 -11.18
N VAL A 173 -17.82 -0.82 -10.52
CA VAL A 173 -19.16 -1.08 -11.08
C VAL A 173 -20.20 -0.40 -10.19
N GLY A 174 -21.29 0.01 -10.82
CA GLY A 174 -22.37 0.73 -10.12
C GLY A 174 -23.17 -0.14 -9.14
N PRO A 175 -24.02 0.48 -8.30
CA PRO A 175 -24.85 -0.21 -7.30
C PRO A 175 -25.74 -1.31 -7.87
N ALA A 176 -26.26 -1.15 -9.08
CA ALA A 176 -27.10 -2.15 -9.76
C ALA A 176 -26.38 -3.52 -9.91
N VAL A 177 -25.12 -3.49 -10.30
CA VAL A 177 -24.31 -4.73 -10.42
C VAL A 177 -24.09 -5.37 -9.05
N TRP A 178 -23.81 -4.57 -8.02
CA TRP A 178 -23.66 -5.08 -6.66
C TRP A 178 -24.98 -5.65 -6.11
N LYS A 179 -26.11 -5.03 -6.44
CA LYS A 179 -27.46 -5.54 -6.13
C LYS A 179 -27.71 -6.88 -6.81
N GLN A 180 -27.40 -7.01 -8.10
CA GLN A 180 -27.52 -8.27 -8.85
C GLN A 180 -26.65 -9.39 -8.22
N LEU A 181 -25.42 -9.08 -7.83
CA LEU A 181 -24.52 -10.02 -7.14
C LEU A 181 -25.07 -10.44 -5.77
N TYR A 182 -25.60 -9.48 -5.01
CA TYR A 182 -26.19 -9.74 -3.70
C TYR A 182 -27.44 -10.63 -3.82
N ASP A 183 -28.33 -10.35 -4.76
CA ASP A 183 -29.54 -11.12 -4.98
C ASP A 183 -29.21 -12.55 -5.44
N PHE A 184 -28.25 -12.71 -6.33
CA PHE A 184 -27.73 -14.03 -6.72
C PHE A 184 -27.16 -14.79 -5.53
N TRP A 185 -26.31 -14.14 -4.71
CA TRP A 185 -25.77 -14.74 -3.50
C TRP A 185 -26.84 -15.12 -2.49
N LYS A 186 -27.84 -14.24 -2.29
CA LYS A 186 -28.97 -14.46 -1.37
C LYS A 186 -29.82 -15.64 -1.80
N LYS A 187 -30.10 -15.79 -3.08
CA LYS A 187 -30.85 -16.93 -3.66
C LYS A 187 -30.12 -18.25 -3.38
N GLY A 188 -28.79 -18.26 -3.40
CA GLY A 188 -27.99 -19.45 -3.09
C GLY A 188 -28.10 -20.58 -4.11
N GLU A 189 -28.63 -20.29 -5.30
CA GLU A 189 -28.84 -21.24 -6.39
C GLU A 189 -28.12 -20.80 -7.66
N ALA A 190 -27.54 -21.76 -8.35
CA ALA A 190 -26.91 -21.56 -9.65
C ALA A 190 -27.37 -22.68 -10.58
N LYS A 191 -28.57 -22.53 -11.14
CA LYS A 191 -29.20 -23.52 -12.02
C LYS A 191 -29.36 -22.95 -13.43
N ASP A 192 -29.34 -23.82 -14.43
CA ASP A 192 -29.69 -23.48 -15.79
C ASP A 192 -31.24 -23.40 -15.97
N GLU A 193 -31.67 -23.10 -17.17
CA GLU A 193 -33.10 -23.01 -17.54
C GLU A 193 -33.87 -24.31 -17.30
N ASN A 194 -33.18 -25.44 -17.29
CA ASN A 194 -33.75 -26.79 -17.06
C ASN A 194 -33.68 -27.20 -15.57
N GLY A 195 -33.26 -26.31 -14.67
CA GLY A 195 -33.14 -26.59 -13.25
C GLY A 195 -31.91 -27.38 -12.84
N LYS A 196 -30.95 -27.65 -13.75
CA LYS A 196 -29.73 -28.40 -13.49
C LYS A 196 -28.72 -27.46 -12.80
N GLU A 197 -28.08 -27.93 -11.72
CA GLU A 197 -27.01 -27.22 -11.04
C GLU A 197 -25.83 -26.95 -11.97
N LEU A 198 -25.38 -25.67 -12.02
CA LEU A 198 -24.26 -25.26 -12.87
C LEU A 198 -22.90 -25.52 -12.21
N PHE A 199 -22.86 -25.72 -10.89
CA PHE A 199 -21.67 -26.01 -10.13
C PHE A 199 -21.84 -27.30 -9.33
N ILE A 200 -20.78 -28.07 -9.19
CA ILE A 200 -20.76 -29.19 -8.26
C ILE A 200 -20.87 -28.66 -6.80
N PRO A 201 -21.47 -29.41 -5.86
CA PRO A 201 -21.79 -28.91 -4.52
C PRO A 201 -20.60 -28.25 -3.80
N LYS A 202 -19.44 -28.89 -3.75
CA LYS A 202 -18.24 -28.37 -3.09
C LYS A 202 -17.74 -27.07 -3.74
N GLU A 203 -17.82 -26.94 -5.03
CA GLU A 203 -17.43 -25.73 -5.76
C GLU A 203 -18.46 -24.62 -5.55
N LYS A 204 -19.75 -24.96 -5.54
CA LYS A 204 -20.84 -24.04 -5.25
C LYS A 204 -20.65 -23.36 -3.89
N ASP A 205 -20.41 -24.14 -2.84
CA ASP A 205 -20.18 -23.62 -1.49
C ASP A 205 -18.99 -22.66 -1.45
N ALA A 206 -17.89 -23.00 -2.14
CA ALA A 206 -16.71 -22.15 -2.21
C ALA A 206 -16.98 -20.84 -2.99
N ILE A 207 -17.73 -20.91 -4.09
CA ILE A 207 -18.11 -19.73 -4.89
C ILE A 207 -19.00 -18.79 -4.08
N PHE A 208 -20.02 -19.31 -3.41
CA PHE A 208 -20.95 -18.51 -2.63
C PHE A 208 -20.29 -17.92 -1.37
N ARG A 209 -19.36 -18.64 -0.73
CA ARG A 209 -18.55 -18.10 0.36
C ARG A 209 -17.68 -16.94 -0.13
N ASP A 210 -16.98 -17.11 -1.24
CA ASP A 210 -16.04 -16.11 -1.75
C ASP A 210 -16.78 -14.89 -2.34
N LEU A 211 -17.96 -15.08 -2.91
CA LEU A 211 -18.87 -14.00 -3.27
C LEU A 211 -19.39 -13.27 -2.03
N GLY A 212 -19.77 -14.01 -0.96
CA GLY A 212 -20.16 -13.40 0.32
C GLY A 212 -19.04 -12.54 0.92
N LEU A 213 -17.79 -13.00 0.86
CA LEU A 213 -16.63 -12.19 1.29
C LEU A 213 -16.44 -10.93 0.44
N LEU A 214 -16.61 -11.01 -0.87
CA LEU A 214 -16.50 -9.87 -1.77
C LEU A 214 -17.61 -8.83 -1.49
N LEU A 215 -18.85 -9.30 -1.29
CA LEU A 215 -19.97 -8.46 -0.88
C LEU A 215 -19.74 -7.82 0.49
N PHE A 216 -19.22 -8.59 1.47
CA PHE A 216 -18.87 -8.06 2.77
C PHE A 216 -17.80 -6.96 2.68
N MET A 217 -16.79 -7.13 1.82
CA MET A 217 -15.78 -6.10 1.59
C MET A 217 -16.39 -4.80 1.03
N TYR A 218 -17.30 -4.92 0.07
CA TYR A 218 -17.96 -3.77 -0.54
C TYR A 218 -18.89 -3.05 0.45
N LEU A 219 -19.80 -3.78 1.11
CA LEU A 219 -20.80 -3.25 2.03
C LEU A 219 -20.19 -2.77 3.36
N GLY A 220 -19.09 -3.38 3.80
CA GLY A 220 -18.34 -3.03 5.00
C GLY A 220 -17.30 -1.93 4.76
N ASN A 221 -17.68 -0.88 4.05
CA ASN A 221 -16.87 0.30 3.78
C ASN A 221 -15.62 0.04 2.92
N GLY A 222 -15.72 -0.85 1.94
CA GLY A 222 -14.67 -1.08 0.95
C GLY A 222 -13.36 -1.63 1.54
N GLN A 223 -13.43 -2.54 2.51
CA GLN A 223 -12.26 -3.05 3.21
C GLN A 223 -11.36 -3.93 2.33
N ASN A 224 -10.06 -3.97 2.65
CA ASN A 224 -9.15 -4.89 1.99
C ASN A 224 -9.36 -6.32 2.51
N LEU A 225 -9.15 -7.30 1.63
CA LEU A 225 -9.27 -8.71 2.01
C LEU A 225 -8.39 -9.07 3.21
N ALA A 226 -7.16 -8.54 3.29
CA ALA A 226 -6.26 -8.79 4.40
C ALA A 226 -6.83 -8.33 5.75
N ASP A 227 -7.51 -7.18 5.78
CA ASP A 227 -8.13 -6.64 6.99
C ASP A 227 -9.37 -7.48 7.37
N ILE A 228 -10.18 -7.90 6.40
CA ILE A 228 -11.34 -8.77 6.62
C ILE A 228 -10.95 -10.16 7.13
N LEU A 229 -9.88 -10.75 6.60
CA LEU A 229 -9.41 -12.05 7.08
C LEU A 229 -8.81 -11.99 8.50
N ARG A 230 -8.37 -10.80 8.94
CA ARG A 230 -7.90 -10.53 10.31
C ARG A 230 -9.00 -10.07 11.26
N LEU A 231 -10.17 -9.70 10.74
CA LEU A 231 -11.25 -9.12 11.53
C LEU A 231 -11.67 -10.06 12.67
N GLU A 232 -11.79 -9.50 13.86
CA GLU A 232 -12.20 -10.22 15.08
C GLU A 232 -13.43 -9.55 15.69
N TYR A 233 -14.19 -10.35 16.43
CA TYR A 233 -15.20 -9.81 17.32
C TYR A 233 -14.49 -9.20 18.53
N ASP A 234 -14.44 -7.87 18.59
CA ASP A 234 -13.82 -7.11 19.68
C ASP A 234 -14.88 -6.63 20.71
N ASP A 235 -14.40 -5.95 21.75
CA ASP A 235 -15.25 -5.35 22.77
C ASP A 235 -16.26 -4.34 22.21
N TRP A 236 -15.90 -3.62 21.14
CA TRP A 236 -16.80 -2.67 20.46
C TRP A 236 -18.02 -3.36 19.85
N TYR A 237 -17.80 -4.51 19.19
CA TYR A 237 -18.91 -5.30 18.65
C TYR A 237 -19.95 -5.64 19.73
N PHE A 238 -19.50 -6.10 20.90
CA PHE A 238 -20.40 -6.43 21.99
C PHE A 238 -21.01 -5.19 22.66
N ALA A 239 -20.25 -4.13 22.84
CA ALA A 239 -20.72 -2.87 23.40
C ALA A 239 -21.80 -2.20 22.51
N THR A 240 -21.76 -2.43 21.19
CA THR A 240 -22.75 -1.96 20.24
C THR A 240 -23.86 -2.97 19.94
N GLU A 241 -23.98 -4.03 20.75
CA GLU A 241 -24.99 -5.10 20.57
C GLU A 241 -24.94 -5.72 19.15
N GLY A 242 -23.75 -5.87 18.58
CA GLY A 242 -23.57 -6.41 17.23
C GLY A 242 -23.97 -5.47 16.11
N LYS A 243 -24.13 -4.18 16.38
CA LYS A 243 -24.56 -3.19 15.35
C LYS A 243 -23.41 -2.58 14.56
N GLN A 244 -22.19 -2.69 15.04
CA GLN A 244 -21.01 -2.14 14.39
C GLN A 244 -19.82 -3.10 14.49
N MET A 245 -18.95 -3.08 13.47
CA MET A 245 -17.63 -3.68 13.49
C MET A 245 -16.58 -2.59 13.62
N ARG A 246 -15.50 -2.90 14.35
CA ARG A 246 -14.33 -2.04 14.49
C ARG A 246 -13.05 -2.84 14.29
N PHE A 247 -12.04 -2.22 13.69
CA PHE A 247 -10.68 -2.76 13.65
C PHE A 247 -9.65 -1.66 13.37
N HIS A 248 -8.39 -1.95 13.67
CA HIS A 248 -7.27 -1.09 13.30
C HIS A 248 -6.54 -1.67 12.08
N ARG A 249 -6.34 -0.85 11.04
CA ARG A 249 -5.68 -1.30 9.82
C ARG A 249 -4.24 -1.70 10.08
N HIS A 250 -3.91 -2.94 9.75
CA HIS A 250 -2.56 -3.49 9.95
C HIS A 250 -1.49 -2.73 9.13
N LYS A 251 -1.81 -2.33 7.89
CA LYS A 251 -0.87 -1.62 7.00
C LYS A 251 -0.37 -0.28 7.55
N THR A 252 -1.14 0.39 8.41
CA THR A 252 -0.82 1.71 8.97
C THR A 252 -0.36 1.66 10.43
N LYS A 253 -0.31 0.49 11.05
CA LYS A 253 0.05 0.29 12.46
C LYS A 253 1.44 0.81 12.81
N GLY A 254 2.41 0.76 11.87
CA GLY A 254 3.77 1.28 12.08
C GLY A 254 3.93 2.80 11.90
N ARG A 255 2.95 3.48 11.28
CA ARG A 255 3.00 4.94 11.05
C ARG A 255 2.29 5.73 12.14
N ASN A 256 1.24 5.18 12.72
CA ASN A 256 0.50 5.73 13.86
C ASN A 256 0.50 4.69 14.97
N LYS A 257 0.76 5.07 16.22
CA LYS A 257 0.83 4.14 17.37
C LYS A 257 -0.35 3.17 17.44
N ASN A 258 -1.54 3.58 16.98
CA ASN A 258 -2.78 2.78 17.02
C ASN A 258 -3.29 2.34 15.63
N GLY A 259 -2.57 2.65 14.52
CA GLY A 259 -3.11 2.45 13.17
C GLY A 259 -4.29 3.38 12.85
N SER A 260 -4.84 3.28 11.62
CA SER A 260 -6.09 3.96 11.30
C SER A 260 -7.24 3.08 11.79
N GLU A 261 -8.03 3.58 12.74
CA GLU A 261 -9.25 2.93 13.20
C GLU A 261 -10.32 2.98 12.10
N VAL A 262 -10.99 1.87 11.88
CA VAL A 262 -12.11 1.75 10.95
C VAL A 262 -13.31 1.24 11.71
N ILE A 263 -14.42 1.95 11.61
CA ILE A 263 -15.72 1.55 12.14
C ILE A 263 -16.72 1.53 10.99
N PHE A 264 -17.50 0.46 10.87
CA PHE A 264 -18.56 0.35 9.88
C PHE A 264 -19.81 -0.30 10.45
N PRO A 265 -21.00 0.06 9.94
CA PRO A 265 -22.27 -0.45 10.45
C PRO A 265 -22.51 -1.88 9.96
N ILE A 266 -23.18 -2.69 10.74
CA ILE A 266 -23.73 -3.97 10.31
C ILE A 266 -25.14 -3.71 9.78
N THR A 267 -25.27 -3.62 8.46
CA THR A 267 -26.56 -3.51 7.79
C THR A 267 -27.26 -4.87 7.77
N PRO A 268 -28.58 -4.94 7.48
CA PRO A 268 -29.30 -6.20 7.33
C PRO A 268 -28.68 -7.15 6.31
N GLU A 269 -28.05 -6.60 5.26
CA GLU A 269 -27.37 -7.37 4.22
C GLU A 269 -26.05 -7.98 4.75
N ILE A 270 -25.28 -7.19 5.48
CA ILE A 270 -24.06 -7.65 6.14
C ILE A 270 -24.39 -8.73 7.16
N GLN A 271 -25.47 -8.54 7.94
CA GLN A 271 -25.89 -9.53 8.92
C GLN A 271 -26.17 -10.90 8.28
N LYS A 272 -26.87 -10.93 7.15
CA LYS A 272 -27.12 -12.19 6.41
C LYS A 272 -25.83 -12.85 5.93
N ILE A 273 -24.81 -12.07 5.57
CA ILE A 273 -23.51 -12.62 5.18
C ILE A 273 -22.81 -13.22 6.40
N LEU A 274 -22.87 -12.55 7.55
CA LEU A 274 -22.32 -13.04 8.82
C LEU A 274 -23.03 -14.34 9.26
N ASP A 275 -24.35 -14.37 9.22
CA ASP A 275 -25.15 -15.54 9.60
C ASP A 275 -24.79 -16.79 8.78
N ARG A 276 -24.44 -16.60 7.51
CA ARG A 276 -24.11 -17.71 6.60
C ARG A 276 -22.66 -18.16 6.64
N HIS A 277 -21.71 -17.23 6.85
CA HIS A 277 -20.29 -17.49 6.63
C HIS A 277 -19.38 -17.19 7.83
N ALA A 278 -19.86 -16.47 8.83
CA ALA A 278 -19.04 -16.09 9.98
C ALA A 278 -19.02 -17.15 11.07
N SER A 279 -18.02 -17.07 11.92
CA SER A 279 -17.97 -17.79 13.20
C SER A 279 -19.02 -17.23 14.14
N LYS A 280 -19.47 -18.04 15.12
CA LYS A 280 -20.32 -17.54 16.20
C LYS A 280 -19.57 -16.42 16.95
N PRO A 281 -20.24 -15.29 17.28
CA PRO A 281 -19.61 -14.20 17.98
C PRO A 281 -19.04 -14.62 19.34
N LYS A 282 -17.74 -14.44 19.50
CA LYS A 282 -17.02 -14.63 20.75
C LYS A 282 -15.85 -13.65 20.77
N LEU A 283 -15.64 -12.99 21.90
CA LEU A 283 -14.56 -12.01 22.06
C LEU A 283 -13.21 -12.59 21.62
N GLY A 284 -12.52 -11.86 20.74
CA GLY A 284 -11.24 -12.26 20.17
C GLY A 284 -11.31 -13.38 19.13
N GLN A 285 -12.48 -13.88 18.76
CA GLN A 285 -12.65 -14.86 17.69
C GLN A 285 -12.56 -14.16 16.31
N ARG A 286 -11.87 -14.79 15.34
CA ARG A 286 -11.93 -14.34 13.94
C ARG A 286 -13.37 -14.40 13.43
N VAL A 287 -13.83 -13.33 12.77
CA VAL A 287 -15.16 -13.27 12.17
C VAL A 287 -15.29 -14.34 11.10
N PHE A 288 -14.35 -14.42 10.18
CA PHE A 288 -14.32 -15.46 9.17
C PHE A 288 -13.28 -16.52 9.51
N PRO A 289 -13.68 -17.83 9.62
CA PRO A 289 -12.79 -18.92 10.03
C PRO A 289 -11.87 -19.38 8.87
N ILE A 290 -11.18 -18.43 8.25
CA ILE A 290 -10.33 -18.67 7.06
C ILE A 290 -8.86 -18.63 7.45
N MET A 291 -8.49 -17.68 8.31
CA MET A 291 -7.11 -17.43 8.68
C MET A 291 -6.91 -17.66 10.17
N SER A 292 -5.99 -18.57 10.51
CA SER A 292 -5.62 -18.82 11.91
C SER A 292 -4.95 -17.60 12.55
N LYS A 293 -5.09 -17.46 13.87
CA LYS A 293 -4.39 -16.45 14.68
C LYS A 293 -2.94 -16.84 14.98
N PHE A 294 -2.62 -18.14 14.88
CA PHE A 294 -1.34 -18.72 15.29
C PHE A 294 -0.42 -19.01 14.10
N ILE A 295 -0.36 -18.07 13.16
CA ILE A 295 0.48 -18.15 11.97
C ILE A 295 1.38 -16.93 11.89
N THR A 296 2.53 -17.09 11.22
CA THR A 296 3.48 -16.00 11.00
C THR A 296 2.94 -14.97 10.02
N ALA A 297 3.49 -13.75 10.02
CA ALA A 297 3.15 -12.70 9.06
C ALA A 297 3.34 -13.15 7.59
N GLU A 298 4.34 -14.01 7.34
CA GLU A 298 4.57 -14.60 6.01
C GLU A 298 3.45 -15.58 5.63
N GLN A 299 3.05 -16.45 6.54
CA GLN A 299 1.93 -17.38 6.33
C GLN A 299 0.61 -16.62 6.13
N GLU A 300 0.36 -15.54 6.89
CA GLU A 300 -0.79 -14.66 6.66
C GLU A 300 -0.79 -14.09 5.25
N MET A 301 0.36 -13.56 4.79
CA MET A 301 0.50 -13.05 3.42
C MET A 301 0.16 -14.13 2.38
N TRP A 302 0.63 -15.37 2.57
CA TRP A 302 0.30 -16.50 1.69
C TRP A 302 -1.20 -16.82 1.67
N VAL A 303 -1.86 -16.80 2.83
CA VAL A 303 -3.32 -17.00 2.92
C VAL A 303 -4.04 -15.90 2.16
N VAL A 304 -3.71 -14.64 2.38
CA VAL A 304 -4.34 -13.50 1.69
C VAL A 304 -4.15 -13.60 0.16
N GLN A 305 -2.96 -13.94 -0.32
CA GLN A 305 -2.69 -14.09 -1.75
C GLN A 305 -3.49 -15.25 -2.37
N ARG A 306 -3.58 -16.38 -1.67
CA ARG A 306 -4.36 -17.55 -2.08
C ARG A 306 -5.83 -17.19 -2.21
N TYR A 307 -6.40 -16.53 -1.21
CA TYR A 307 -7.81 -16.12 -1.24
C TYR A 307 -8.10 -15.05 -2.28
N ASN A 308 -7.19 -14.11 -2.50
CA ASN A 308 -7.30 -13.19 -3.64
C ASN A 308 -7.38 -13.93 -4.99
N LYS A 309 -6.61 -15.02 -5.16
CA LYS A 309 -6.66 -15.86 -6.36
C LYS A 309 -7.98 -16.62 -6.45
N TYR A 310 -8.46 -17.18 -5.34
CA TYR A 310 -9.74 -17.92 -5.30
C TYR A 310 -10.91 -16.99 -5.64
N ILE A 311 -11.03 -15.85 -4.98
CA ILE A 311 -12.08 -14.86 -5.26
C ILE A 311 -12.06 -14.47 -6.75
N ARG A 312 -10.90 -14.13 -7.31
CA ARG A 312 -10.80 -13.78 -8.73
C ARG A 312 -11.26 -14.90 -9.66
N ASN A 313 -10.89 -16.15 -9.38
CA ASN A 313 -11.25 -17.28 -10.19
C ASN A 313 -12.75 -17.59 -10.09
N HIS A 314 -13.32 -17.53 -8.89
CA HIS A 314 -14.74 -17.74 -8.66
C HIS A 314 -15.58 -16.62 -9.28
N MET A 315 -15.14 -15.37 -9.14
CA MET A 315 -15.84 -14.22 -9.74
C MET A 315 -15.85 -14.28 -11.28
N LYS A 316 -14.82 -14.80 -11.92
CA LYS A 316 -14.86 -15.08 -13.38
C LYS A 316 -16.03 -15.97 -13.78
N LYS A 317 -16.38 -16.97 -12.96
CA LYS A 317 -17.51 -17.87 -13.22
C LYS A 317 -18.84 -17.15 -12.97
N VAL A 318 -18.93 -16.42 -11.86
CA VAL A 318 -20.14 -15.65 -11.49
C VAL A 318 -20.41 -14.54 -12.52
N THR A 319 -19.39 -13.77 -12.91
CA THR A 319 -19.57 -12.68 -13.90
C THR A 319 -19.99 -13.21 -15.27
N LYS A 320 -19.42 -14.36 -15.68
CA LYS A 320 -19.85 -15.03 -16.92
C LYS A 320 -21.31 -15.48 -16.85
N LEU A 321 -21.74 -16.03 -15.72
CA LEU A 321 -23.12 -16.50 -15.51
C LEU A 321 -24.13 -15.34 -15.50
N LEU A 322 -23.77 -14.21 -14.93
CA LEU A 322 -24.62 -13.03 -14.78
C LEU A 322 -24.44 -11.99 -15.90
N ASP A 323 -23.67 -12.30 -16.94
CA ASP A 323 -23.30 -11.40 -18.04
C ASP A 323 -22.70 -10.05 -17.58
N ILE A 324 -21.92 -10.05 -16.50
CA ILE A 324 -21.24 -8.87 -15.99
C ILE A 324 -19.91 -8.70 -16.71
N LYS A 325 -19.72 -7.59 -17.42
CA LYS A 325 -18.52 -7.33 -18.25
C LYS A 325 -17.28 -6.89 -17.44
N ALA A 326 -17.35 -6.82 -16.12
CA ALA A 326 -16.27 -6.36 -15.27
C ALA A 326 -15.52 -7.52 -14.58
N PRO A 327 -14.17 -7.46 -14.47
CA PRO A 327 -13.40 -8.48 -13.75
C PRO A 327 -13.44 -8.22 -12.24
N LEU A 328 -14.54 -8.57 -11.59
CA LEU A 328 -14.74 -8.33 -10.16
C LEU A 328 -13.65 -8.94 -9.30
N THR A 329 -13.00 -8.11 -8.50
CA THR A 329 -11.90 -8.49 -7.59
C THR A 329 -12.02 -7.73 -6.26
N PRO A 330 -11.29 -8.12 -5.21
CA PRO A 330 -11.20 -7.35 -3.98
C PRO A 330 -10.88 -5.86 -4.19
N THR A 331 -10.02 -5.53 -5.16
CA THR A 331 -9.73 -4.14 -5.51
C THR A 331 -10.95 -3.42 -6.07
N TRP A 332 -11.73 -4.09 -6.92
CA TRP A 332 -12.96 -3.52 -7.49
C TRP A 332 -14.01 -3.25 -6.41
N ALA A 333 -14.18 -4.13 -5.43
CA ALA A 333 -15.08 -3.89 -4.30
C ALA A 333 -14.74 -2.58 -3.57
N ARG A 334 -13.45 -2.37 -3.30
CA ARG A 334 -12.98 -1.15 -2.62
C ARG A 334 -13.16 0.12 -3.46
N HIS A 335 -12.84 0.07 -4.75
CA HIS A 335 -13.02 1.21 -5.65
C HIS A 335 -14.51 1.51 -5.87
N SER A 336 -15.34 0.47 -6.02
CA SER A 336 -16.79 0.65 -6.17
C SER A 336 -17.41 1.29 -4.93
N PHE A 337 -17.02 0.88 -3.72
CA PHE A 337 -17.49 1.54 -2.49
C PHE A 337 -17.25 3.05 -2.55
N ALA A 338 -16.00 3.46 -2.78
CA ALA A 338 -15.66 4.88 -2.81
C ALA A 338 -16.39 5.63 -3.93
N THR A 339 -16.35 5.09 -5.16
CA THR A 339 -16.94 5.76 -6.32
C THR A 339 -18.46 5.83 -6.22
N ASN A 340 -19.13 4.75 -5.81
CA ASN A 340 -20.58 4.73 -5.71
C ASN A 340 -21.10 5.70 -4.66
N LEU A 341 -20.45 5.81 -3.49
CA LEU A 341 -20.87 6.79 -2.48
C LEU A 341 -20.53 8.23 -2.89
N THR A 342 -19.36 8.47 -3.48
CA THR A 342 -19.01 9.81 -3.99
C THR A 342 -20.00 10.25 -5.08
N SER A 343 -20.43 9.34 -5.97
CA SER A 343 -21.35 9.65 -7.07
C SER A 343 -22.76 10.06 -6.61
N THR A 344 -23.13 9.75 -5.37
CA THR A 344 -24.43 10.21 -4.83
C THR A 344 -24.48 11.71 -4.55
N GLY A 345 -23.33 12.35 -4.34
CA GLY A 345 -23.24 13.73 -3.85
C GLY A 345 -23.71 13.94 -2.39
N ASN A 346 -24.34 12.93 -1.77
CA ASN A 346 -24.99 13.02 -0.47
C ASN A 346 -24.14 12.47 0.69
N VAL A 347 -22.97 11.88 0.39
CA VAL A 347 -22.10 11.25 1.38
C VAL A 347 -20.79 12.04 1.50
N PRO A 348 -20.47 12.57 2.70
CA PRO A 348 -19.25 13.34 2.89
C PRO A 348 -17.98 12.53 2.59
N ASP A 349 -17.01 13.11 1.88
CA ASP A 349 -15.70 12.48 1.59
C ASP A 349 -15.02 11.97 2.84
N ARG A 350 -15.14 12.69 3.96
CA ARG A 350 -14.59 12.26 5.24
C ARG A 350 -15.16 10.91 5.70
N TYR A 351 -16.45 10.63 5.48
CA TYR A 351 -17.04 9.32 5.79
C TYR A 351 -16.40 8.23 4.93
N ILE A 352 -16.25 8.49 3.63
CA ILE A 352 -15.66 7.54 2.68
C ILE A 352 -14.20 7.28 3.02
N GLN A 353 -13.41 8.33 3.25
CA GLN A 353 -11.99 8.22 3.60
C GLN A 353 -11.77 7.51 4.93
N GLY A 354 -12.51 7.90 5.98
CA GLY A 354 -12.48 7.26 7.29
C GLY A 354 -12.91 5.79 7.23
N GLY A 355 -14.01 5.50 6.51
CA GLY A 355 -14.49 4.15 6.26
C GLY A 355 -13.46 3.27 5.55
N MET A 356 -12.67 3.82 4.64
CA MET A 356 -11.56 3.12 3.97
C MET A 356 -10.29 3.05 4.82
N GLY A 357 -10.26 3.68 6.01
CA GLY A 357 -9.07 3.74 6.87
C GLY A 357 -7.93 4.51 6.22
N HIS A 358 -8.21 5.53 5.43
CA HIS A 358 -7.19 6.48 5.00
C HIS A 358 -6.88 7.42 6.18
N SER A 359 -5.59 7.75 6.38
CA SER A 359 -5.21 8.75 7.35
C SER A 359 -5.72 10.11 6.89
N ASP A 360 -6.31 10.86 7.80
CA ASP A 360 -6.61 12.27 7.56
C ASP A 360 -5.31 13.00 7.21
N ASN A 361 -5.30 13.72 6.09
CA ASN A 361 -4.14 14.40 5.52
C ASN A 361 -3.68 15.60 6.38
N GLY A 362 -3.56 15.42 7.71
CA GLY A 362 -3.06 16.43 8.62
C GLY A 362 -4.09 17.48 9.04
N ASP A 363 -5.38 17.28 8.74
CA ASP A 363 -6.44 18.14 9.25
C ASP A 363 -6.52 18.00 10.79
N ILE A 364 -6.15 19.07 11.48
CA ILE A 364 -6.17 19.15 12.95
C ILE A 364 -7.59 18.92 13.46
N THR A 365 -8.61 19.38 12.74
CA THR A 365 -10.03 19.25 13.08
C THR A 365 -10.47 17.81 13.21
N SER A 366 -9.91 16.92 12.40
CA SER A 366 -10.23 15.48 12.43
C SER A 366 -9.94 14.82 13.78
N LYS A 367 -8.98 15.35 14.54
CA LYS A 367 -8.61 14.85 15.88
C LYS A 367 -9.67 15.14 16.95
N TYR A 368 -10.54 16.10 16.71
CA TYR A 368 -11.59 16.52 17.63
C TYR A 368 -12.97 15.94 17.30
N ILE A 369 -13.12 15.34 16.12
CA ILE A 369 -14.43 14.83 15.64
C ILE A 369 -14.45 13.31 15.82
N GLY A 370 -15.37 12.82 16.63
CA GLY A 370 -15.61 11.40 16.85
C GLY A 370 -16.15 10.67 15.59
N PRO A 371 -16.40 9.37 15.71
CA PRO A 371 -16.99 8.57 14.62
C PRO A 371 -18.42 9.06 14.30
N TYR A 372 -18.86 8.79 13.05
CA TYR A 372 -20.23 9.09 12.66
C TYR A 372 -21.23 8.29 13.49
N PRO A 373 -22.38 8.89 13.87
CA PRO A 373 -23.46 8.16 14.53
C PRO A 373 -23.94 6.99 13.68
N LEU A 374 -24.30 5.86 14.32
CA LEU A 374 -24.76 4.65 13.65
C LEU A 374 -25.87 4.92 12.63
N LYS A 375 -26.87 5.77 13.00
CA LYS A 375 -27.96 6.14 12.10
C LYS A 375 -27.47 6.74 10.78
N LYS A 376 -26.47 7.64 10.84
CA LYS A 376 -25.88 8.25 9.64
C LYS A 376 -25.07 7.25 8.83
N MET A 377 -24.34 6.33 9.49
CA MET A 377 -23.61 5.27 8.78
C MET A 377 -24.56 4.35 8.02
N LEU A 378 -25.70 3.97 8.62
CA LEU A 378 -26.73 3.15 7.95
C LEU A 378 -27.37 3.88 6.77
N GLU A 379 -27.68 5.18 6.92
CA GLU A 379 -28.21 6.03 5.87
C GLU A 379 -27.24 6.10 4.67
N TYR A 380 -25.94 6.36 4.91
CA TYR A 380 -24.95 6.42 3.84
C TYR A 380 -24.72 5.05 3.17
N ASN A 381 -24.66 3.97 3.94
CA ASN A 381 -24.43 2.64 3.36
C ASN A 381 -25.67 2.09 2.64
N ALA A 382 -26.86 2.65 2.86
CA ALA A 382 -28.06 2.27 2.11
C ALA A 382 -27.88 2.51 0.59
N TYR A 383 -27.13 3.54 0.19
CA TYR A 383 -26.86 3.83 -1.23
C TYR A 383 -26.05 2.73 -1.94
N LEU A 384 -25.35 1.85 -1.21
CA LEU A 384 -24.48 0.84 -1.82
C LEU A 384 -25.24 -0.21 -2.64
N LEU A 385 -26.50 -0.50 -2.29
CA LEU A 385 -27.35 -1.44 -3.03
C LEU A 385 -28.61 -0.78 -3.61
N ASN A 386 -28.85 0.49 -3.31
CA ASN A 386 -29.95 1.20 -3.91
C ASN A 386 -29.54 1.68 -5.30
N VAL A 387 -30.26 1.22 -6.29
CA VAL A 387 -30.19 1.79 -7.64
C VAL A 387 -30.90 3.13 -7.56
N ILE A 388 -30.15 4.21 -7.50
CA ILE A 388 -30.70 5.54 -7.72
C ILE A 388 -30.86 5.65 -9.24
N ASP A 389 -32.08 5.71 -9.74
CA ASP A 389 -32.31 5.97 -11.16
C ASP A 389 -31.66 7.31 -11.50
N GLU A 390 -30.90 7.35 -12.62
CA GLU A 390 -30.20 8.58 -13.05
C GLU A 390 -31.16 9.74 -13.29
N ASP A 391 -32.44 9.44 -13.53
CA ASP A 391 -33.52 10.42 -13.68
C ASP A 391 -33.94 11.05 -12.34
N ASP A 392 -33.96 10.27 -11.23
CA ASP A 392 -34.22 10.80 -9.88
C ASP A 392 -33.07 11.75 -9.43
N ASN A 393 -31.86 11.47 -9.80
CA ASN A 393 -30.69 12.34 -9.52
C ASN A 393 -30.76 13.66 -10.33
N LYS A 394 -31.34 13.65 -11.53
CA LYS A 394 -31.56 14.89 -12.30
C LYS A 394 -32.66 15.74 -11.70
N GLU A 395 -33.74 15.13 -11.20
CA GLU A 395 -34.81 15.85 -10.55
C GLU A 395 -34.41 16.42 -9.19
N VAL A 396 -33.69 15.67 -8.34
CA VAL A 396 -33.18 16.15 -7.05
C VAL A 396 -32.17 17.29 -7.24
N ASN A 397 -31.21 17.14 -8.14
CA ASN A 397 -30.25 18.20 -8.46
C ASN A 397 -30.91 19.42 -9.12
N ALA A 398 -31.99 19.23 -9.90
CA ALA A 398 -32.75 20.33 -10.48
C ALA A 398 -33.62 21.06 -9.43
N ALA A 399 -34.17 20.32 -8.46
CA ALA A 399 -34.95 20.88 -7.36
C ALA A 399 -34.06 21.65 -6.37
N ASP A 400 -32.89 21.12 -6.00
CA ASP A 400 -31.90 21.80 -5.14
C ASP A 400 -31.35 23.06 -5.81
N LYS A 401 -30.94 22.98 -7.08
CA LYS A 401 -30.47 24.15 -7.83
C LYS A 401 -31.56 25.20 -8.01
N LYS A 402 -32.81 24.77 -8.18
CA LYS A 402 -33.95 25.68 -8.26
C LYS A 402 -34.27 26.34 -6.90
N GLY A 403 -34.02 25.61 -5.80
CA GLY A 403 -34.11 26.14 -4.43
C GLY A 403 -33.05 27.18 -4.14
N GLU A 404 -31.79 26.88 -4.45
CA GLU A 404 -30.66 27.81 -4.32
C GLU A 404 -30.81 29.05 -5.21
N LEU A 405 -31.28 28.86 -6.45
CA LEU A 405 -31.56 29.96 -7.37
C LEU A 405 -32.68 30.86 -6.85
N LEU A 406 -33.76 30.28 -6.27
CA LEU A 406 -34.86 31.00 -5.68
C LEU A 406 -34.42 31.80 -4.43
N GLU A 407 -33.54 31.26 -3.59
CA GLU A 407 -32.99 31.98 -2.46
C GLU A 407 -32.05 33.12 -2.92
N LEU A 408 -31.21 32.87 -3.94
CA LEU A 408 -30.37 33.88 -4.55
C LEU A 408 -31.22 35.03 -5.14
N LEU A 409 -32.25 34.70 -5.91
CA LEU A 409 -33.16 35.69 -6.45
C LEU A 409 -33.92 36.50 -5.38
N LYS A 410 -34.25 35.89 -4.24
CA LYS A 410 -34.86 36.62 -3.10
C LYS A 410 -33.89 37.57 -2.42
N SER A 411 -32.60 37.28 -2.44
CA SER A 411 -31.56 38.13 -1.83
C SER A 411 -31.11 39.30 -2.71
N MET A 412 -31.49 39.30 -4.00
CA MET A 412 -31.13 40.35 -4.98
C MET A 412 -32.15 41.48 -4.98
N SER A 413 -31.72 42.70 -5.30
CA SER A 413 -32.59 43.88 -5.52
C SER A 413 -33.43 43.71 -6.80
N GLU A 414 -34.51 44.47 -6.92
CA GLU A 414 -35.36 44.47 -8.13
C GLU A 414 -34.59 44.83 -9.41
N GLU A 415 -33.63 45.74 -9.31
CA GLU A 415 -32.79 46.18 -10.43
C GLU A 415 -31.83 45.07 -10.88
N GLU A 416 -31.22 44.33 -9.93
CA GLU A 416 -30.36 43.20 -10.23
C GLU A 416 -31.10 42.01 -10.85
N ARG A 417 -32.34 41.75 -10.41
CA ARG A 417 -33.21 40.71 -11.02
C ARG A 417 -33.58 41.05 -12.45
N ALA A 418 -33.90 42.32 -12.72
CA ALA A 418 -34.27 42.79 -14.05
C ALA A 418 -33.07 42.67 -15.03
N ALA A 419 -31.86 43.03 -14.58
CA ALA A 419 -30.66 42.88 -15.38
C ALA A 419 -30.33 41.42 -15.71
N LEU A 420 -30.48 40.50 -14.74
CA LEU A 420 -30.25 39.08 -14.94
C LEU A 420 -31.25 38.43 -15.91
N MET A 421 -32.53 38.87 -15.86
CA MET A 421 -33.55 38.41 -16.77
C MET A 421 -33.35 38.92 -18.21
N GLU A 422 -32.81 40.13 -18.37
CA GLU A 422 -32.45 40.66 -19.68
C GLU A 422 -31.25 39.95 -20.30
N GLU A 423 -30.27 39.56 -19.48
CA GLU A 423 -29.09 38.80 -19.92
C GLU A 423 -29.45 37.34 -20.27
N ALA A 424 -30.38 36.72 -19.55
CA ALA A 424 -30.87 35.35 -19.82
C ALA A 424 -31.78 35.24 -21.04
N SER A 425 -32.27 36.39 -21.57
CA SER A 425 -33.16 36.43 -22.75
C SER A 425 -32.41 36.75 -24.07
N LYS A 426 -31.08 36.99 -24.00
CA LYS A 426 -30.15 37.16 -25.15
C LYS A 426 -29.47 35.83 -25.47
#